data_6d1d8890c8be0845f0371f217e1216fc
#
_entry.id   6d1d8890c8be0845f0371f217e1216fc
#
_cell.length_a   1.000
_cell.length_b   1.000
_cell.length_c   1.000
_cell.angle_alpha   90.00
_cell.angle_beta   90.00
_cell.angle_gamma   90.00
#
_symmetry.space_group_name_H-M   'P 1'
#
loop_
_entity.id
_entity.type
_entity.pdbx_description
1 polymer ?
#
loop_
_entity_poly.entity_id
_entity_poly.type
_entity_poly.pdbx_seq_one_letter_code
_entity_poly.pdbx_strand_id
1 'polypeptide(L)'
;TKHFTDEGYNITLIDPVNEPQYDWTEGQEGSPWTNECIAKLARELDKSITKQGLSAQILLPEACQWKALYQDGTEKRANNQIEAFFNASNSSTYIGDLKNLKRAIAGHSYWTFGTNADLKDIRQNVWNKAKEYDLDVYQTEWSMLDKEPSTSAGFPSSYDAASYMDISLYMGKLIHCDLTYGNMASWSYWTSFAQEKWGQKNRF
;
A
#
# COMPACT_ATOMS: atom_id res chain seq x y z
N THR A 1 -8.00 -0.06 18.85
CA THR A 1 -6.63 -0.01 19.38
C THR A 1 -6.63 -0.07 20.90
N LYS A 2 -7.25 0.89 21.61
CA LYS A 2 -7.22 0.93 23.09
C LYS A 2 -7.61 -0.40 23.74
N HIS A 3 -8.71 -1.03 23.33
CA HIS A 3 -9.14 -2.33 23.85
C HIS A 3 -8.02 -3.38 23.77
N PHE A 4 -7.39 -3.56 22.61
CA PHE A 4 -6.31 -4.53 22.46
C PHE A 4 -5.07 -4.15 23.29
N THR A 5 -4.77 -2.86 23.42
CA THR A 5 -3.68 -2.40 24.28
C THR A 5 -3.96 -2.71 25.75
N ASP A 6 -5.19 -2.52 26.21
CA ASP A 6 -5.63 -2.86 27.57
C ASP A 6 -5.55 -4.38 27.84
N GLU A 7 -5.74 -5.22 26.81
CA GLU A 7 -5.56 -6.67 26.86
C GLU A 7 -4.09 -7.13 26.75
N GLY A 8 -3.14 -6.19 26.68
CA GLY A 8 -1.71 -6.47 26.65
C GLY A 8 -1.08 -6.62 25.27
N TYR A 9 -1.82 -6.38 24.20
CA TYR A 9 -1.26 -6.40 22.85
C TYR A 9 -0.55 -5.09 22.52
N ASN A 10 0.66 -5.19 21.98
CA ASN A 10 1.43 -4.01 21.54
C ASN A 10 1.02 -3.62 20.11
N ILE A 11 0.07 -2.69 19.98
CA ILE A 11 -0.34 -2.14 18.69
C ILE A 11 0.59 -0.98 18.34
N THR A 12 1.41 -1.16 17.31
CA THR A 12 2.42 -0.17 16.89
C THR A 12 1.99 0.70 15.73
N LEU A 13 1.17 0.16 14.80
CA LEU A 13 0.68 0.86 13.62
C LEU A 13 -0.83 0.75 13.50
N ILE A 14 -1.43 1.76 12.92
CA ILE A 14 -2.85 1.83 12.55
C ILE A 14 -2.93 2.33 11.11
N ASP A 15 -3.50 1.52 10.24
CA ASP A 15 -3.78 1.85 8.84
C ASP A 15 -5.29 2.10 8.70
N PRO A 16 -5.74 3.37 8.70
CA PRO A 16 -7.16 3.68 8.82
C PRO A 16 -7.93 3.66 7.50
N VAL A 17 -7.24 3.51 6.38
CA VAL A 17 -7.82 3.42 5.03
C VAL A 17 -7.18 2.27 4.27
N ASN A 18 -7.86 1.76 3.25
CA ASN A 18 -7.33 0.76 2.33
C ASN A 18 -7.73 1.11 0.91
N GLU A 19 -6.78 1.11 -0.01
CA GLU A 19 -6.96 1.39 -1.44
C GLU A 19 -7.97 2.52 -1.70
N PRO A 20 -7.70 3.73 -1.20
CA PRO A 20 -8.65 4.84 -1.23
C PRO A 20 -9.05 5.28 -2.65
N GLN A 21 -8.32 4.81 -3.66
CA GLN A 21 -8.56 5.09 -5.07
C GLN A 21 -9.79 4.36 -5.61
N TYR A 22 -10.13 3.19 -5.04
CA TYR A 22 -11.21 2.33 -5.51
C TYR A 22 -12.60 2.84 -5.13
N ASP A 23 -13.60 2.50 -5.97
CA ASP A 23 -15.01 2.83 -5.68
C ASP A 23 -15.70 1.83 -4.74
N TRP A 24 -15.11 0.63 -4.56
CA TRP A 24 -15.60 -0.43 -3.67
C TRP A 24 -17.06 -0.80 -3.90
N THR A 25 -17.46 -0.94 -5.17
CA THR A 25 -18.84 -1.21 -5.57
C THR A 25 -19.15 -2.70 -5.74
N GLU A 26 -18.12 -3.56 -5.67
CA GLU A 26 -18.24 -4.99 -5.99
C GLU A 26 -17.65 -5.89 -4.88
N GLY A 27 -18.52 -6.56 -4.15
CA GLY A 27 -18.19 -7.79 -3.42
C GLY A 27 -17.27 -7.73 -2.19
N GLN A 28 -16.56 -6.63 -1.98
CA GLN A 28 -15.68 -6.39 -0.84
C GLN A 28 -16.09 -5.13 -0.10
N GLU A 29 -15.86 -5.12 1.21
CA GLU A 29 -16.02 -3.91 2.01
C GLU A 29 -14.85 -2.95 1.74
N GLY A 30 -15.16 -1.67 1.65
CA GLY A 30 -14.19 -0.62 1.46
C GLY A 30 -14.84 0.74 1.34
N SER A 31 -14.03 1.78 1.26
CA SER A 31 -14.51 3.16 1.16
C SER A 31 -13.58 3.99 0.29
N PRO A 32 -14.12 4.71 -0.71
CA PRO A 32 -13.33 5.65 -1.51
C PRO A 32 -13.02 6.91 -0.71
N TRP A 33 -11.79 7.41 -0.83
CA TRP A 33 -11.33 8.60 -0.14
C TRP A 33 -10.59 9.55 -1.08
N THR A 34 -10.72 10.85 -0.86
CA THR A 34 -9.82 11.85 -1.46
C THR A 34 -8.65 12.14 -0.52
N ASN A 35 -7.59 12.76 -1.02
CA ASN A 35 -6.45 13.15 -0.18
C ASN A 35 -6.88 14.07 0.97
N GLU A 36 -7.83 14.97 0.75
CA GLU A 36 -8.36 15.88 1.78
C GLU A 36 -9.11 15.11 2.88
N CYS A 37 -9.91 14.11 2.50
CA CYS A 37 -10.63 13.26 3.45
C CYS A 37 -9.67 12.42 4.29
N ILE A 38 -8.63 11.84 3.67
CA ILE A 38 -7.57 11.08 4.36
C ILE A 38 -6.82 11.99 5.34
N ALA A 39 -6.43 13.20 4.91
CA ALA A 39 -5.73 14.15 5.76
C ALA A 39 -6.59 14.59 6.96
N LYS A 40 -7.89 14.79 6.75
CA LYS A 40 -8.83 15.10 7.84
C LYS A 40 -8.93 13.95 8.83
N LEU A 41 -9.08 12.71 8.34
CA LEU A 41 -9.11 11.51 9.18
C LEU A 41 -7.82 11.36 10.00
N ALA A 42 -6.66 11.53 9.37
CA ALA A 42 -5.37 11.46 10.03
C ALA A 42 -5.24 12.46 11.20
N ARG A 43 -5.66 13.72 10.98
CA ARG A 43 -5.65 14.75 12.04
C ARG A 43 -6.56 14.40 13.22
N GLU A 44 -7.74 13.85 12.97
CA GLU A 44 -8.65 13.44 14.05
C GLU A 44 -8.15 12.19 14.78
N LEU A 45 -7.54 11.25 14.05
CA LEU A 45 -6.93 10.06 14.64
C LEU A 45 -5.72 10.41 15.51
N ASP A 46 -4.86 11.33 15.05
CA ASP A 46 -3.71 11.84 15.81
C ASP A 46 -4.14 12.44 17.17
N LYS A 47 -5.18 13.28 17.15
CA LYS A 47 -5.78 13.83 18.38
C LYS A 47 -6.30 12.74 19.30
N SER A 48 -6.96 11.72 18.73
CA SER A 48 -7.54 10.61 19.49
C SER A 48 -6.46 9.73 20.14
N ILE A 49 -5.42 9.38 19.38
CA ILE A 49 -4.25 8.61 19.87
C ILE A 49 -3.61 9.36 21.04
N THR A 50 -3.33 10.64 20.84
CA THR A 50 -2.73 11.51 21.88
C THR A 50 -3.61 11.59 23.13
N LYS A 51 -4.92 11.82 22.96
CA LYS A 51 -5.87 11.93 24.08
C LYS A 51 -5.97 10.63 24.89
N GLN A 52 -5.86 9.49 24.23
CA GLN A 52 -5.95 8.18 24.89
C GLN A 52 -4.61 7.67 25.41
N GLY A 53 -3.50 8.41 25.23
CA GLY A 53 -2.16 8.02 25.68
C GLY A 53 -1.64 6.75 24.99
N LEU A 54 -2.04 6.50 23.76
CA LEU A 54 -1.58 5.33 23.00
C LEU A 54 -0.25 5.62 22.30
N SER A 55 0.55 4.55 22.12
CA SER A 55 1.85 4.62 21.45
C SER A 55 1.79 4.30 19.94
N ALA A 56 0.63 3.89 19.43
CA ALA A 56 0.45 3.55 18.03
C ALA A 56 0.68 4.76 17.11
N GLN A 57 1.29 4.51 15.95
CA GLN A 57 1.47 5.50 14.90
C GLN A 57 0.50 5.24 13.74
N ILE A 58 0.14 6.31 13.05
CA ILE A 58 -0.71 6.26 11.84
C ILE A 58 0.20 5.96 10.64
N LEU A 59 -0.08 4.92 9.90
CA LEU A 59 0.54 4.63 8.61
C LEU A 59 -0.48 4.91 7.50
N LEU A 60 -0.05 5.51 6.41
CA LEU A 60 -0.89 5.94 5.28
C LEU A 60 -0.14 5.78 3.96
N PRO A 61 -0.86 5.76 2.84
CA PRO A 61 -2.31 5.74 2.67
C PRO A 61 -2.87 4.39 2.23
N GLU A 62 -2.08 3.31 2.23
CA GLU A 62 -2.46 2.00 1.69
C GLU A 62 -2.92 2.12 0.23
N ALA A 63 -2.08 2.77 -0.61
CA ALA A 63 -2.42 3.00 -2.00
C ALA A 63 -2.52 1.70 -2.79
N CYS A 64 -3.53 1.58 -3.65
CA CYS A 64 -3.76 0.36 -4.45
C CYS A 64 -2.58 0.01 -5.38
N GLN A 65 -1.75 0.97 -5.75
CA GLN A 65 -0.55 0.78 -6.56
C GLN A 65 0.47 1.90 -6.33
N TRP A 66 1.74 1.63 -6.65
CA TRP A 66 2.86 2.55 -6.42
C TRP A 66 2.73 3.89 -7.12
N LYS A 67 2.21 3.92 -8.36
CA LYS A 67 2.09 5.16 -9.14
C LYS A 67 1.18 6.19 -8.48
N ALA A 68 0.14 5.76 -7.76
CA ALA A 68 -0.75 6.66 -7.03
C ALA A 68 -0.03 7.44 -5.92
N LEU A 69 1.12 6.96 -5.44
CA LEU A 69 1.92 7.65 -4.42
C LEU A 69 2.72 8.83 -4.98
N TYR A 70 3.18 8.77 -6.23
CA TYR A 70 4.12 9.76 -6.76
C TYR A 70 3.69 10.45 -8.07
N GLN A 71 2.56 10.06 -8.66
CA GLN A 71 2.12 10.54 -9.97
C GLN A 71 0.66 10.97 -9.95
N ASP A 72 0.36 12.05 -10.67
CA ASP A 72 -1.01 12.50 -10.92
C ASP A 72 -1.68 11.70 -12.04
N GLY A 73 -3.02 11.64 -12.02
CA GLY A 73 -3.82 11.08 -13.10
C GLY A 73 -3.67 9.56 -13.29
N THR A 74 -3.09 8.85 -12.35
CA THR A 74 -3.01 7.39 -12.37
C THR A 74 -4.36 6.74 -12.08
N GLU A 75 -5.03 7.28 -11.09
CA GLU A 75 -6.31 6.79 -10.58
C GLU A 75 -7.38 7.90 -10.66
N LYS A 76 -8.65 7.53 -10.44
CA LYS A 76 -9.78 8.46 -10.42
C LYS A 76 -9.66 9.50 -9.30
N ARG A 77 -9.06 9.13 -8.17
CA ARG A 77 -8.86 9.99 -6.98
C ARG A 77 -7.60 9.60 -6.21
N ALA A 78 -7.24 10.41 -5.23
CA ALA A 78 -6.17 10.13 -4.28
C ALA A 78 -4.84 9.77 -4.97
N ASN A 79 -4.40 10.64 -5.88
CA ASN A 79 -3.12 10.52 -6.57
C ASN A 79 -2.05 11.38 -5.90
N ASN A 80 -0.79 11.16 -6.27
CA ASN A 80 0.38 11.94 -5.86
C ASN A 80 0.43 12.15 -4.34
N GLN A 81 0.19 11.07 -3.59
CA GLN A 81 -0.12 11.13 -2.16
C GLN A 81 1.10 11.51 -1.31
N ILE A 82 2.33 11.20 -1.75
CA ILE A 82 3.54 11.66 -1.05
C ILE A 82 3.59 13.19 -1.08
N GLU A 83 3.43 13.79 -2.25
CA GLU A 83 3.41 15.24 -2.41
C GLU A 83 2.25 15.89 -1.64
N ALA A 84 1.05 15.29 -1.73
CA ALA A 84 -0.13 15.80 -1.05
C ALA A 84 0.05 15.85 0.48
N PHE A 85 0.61 14.80 1.08
CA PHE A 85 0.66 14.66 2.53
C PHE A 85 1.91 15.25 3.18
N PHE A 86 3.03 15.34 2.46
CA PHE A 86 4.31 15.72 3.04
C PHE A 86 4.89 17.03 2.53
N ASN A 87 4.35 17.62 1.47
CA ASN A 87 4.73 18.97 1.06
C ASN A 87 3.94 20.02 1.88
N ALA A 88 4.64 20.77 2.72
CA ALA A 88 4.05 21.78 3.59
C ALA A 88 3.32 22.92 2.84
N SER A 89 3.57 23.08 1.53
CA SER A 89 2.84 24.06 0.69
C SER A 89 1.39 23.61 0.41
N ASN A 90 1.05 22.36 0.59
CA ASN A 90 -0.28 21.77 0.36
C ASN A 90 -1.15 21.88 1.63
N SER A 91 -1.51 23.08 2.05
CA SER A 91 -2.14 23.37 3.35
C SER A 91 -3.40 22.54 3.66
N SER A 92 -4.18 22.15 2.67
CA SER A 92 -5.40 21.34 2.85
C SER A 92 -5.11 19.87 3.18
N THR A 93 -4.03 19.30 2.62
CA THR A 93 -3.69 17.87 2.70
C THR A 93 -2.43 17.59 3.52
N TYR A 94 -1.60 18.59 3.80
CA TYR A 94 -0.38 18.42 4.57
C TYR A 94 -0.65 17.85 5.97
N ILE A 95 0.01 16.77 6.29
CA ILE A 95 -0.07 16.07 7.59
C ILE A 95 1.31 15.70 8.14
N GLY A 96 2.38 16.13 7.47
CA GLY A 96 3.75 15.75 7.83
C GLY A 96 4.23 16.21 9.22
N ASP A 97 3.47 17.09 9.88
CA ASP A 97 3.72 17.63 11.22
C ASP A 97 2.94 16.91 12.35
N LEU A 98 2.11 15.93 12.02
CA LEU A 98 1.34 15.19 13.04
C LEU A 98 2.26 14.37 13.94
N LYS A 99 1.99 14.42 15.25
CA LYS A 99 2.82 13.80 16.28
C LYS A 99 2.89 12.29 16.16
N ASN A 100 1.78 11.65 15.85
CA ASN A 100 1.66 10.19 15.81
C ASN A 100 1.68 9.64 14.38
N LEU A 101 2.11 10.43 13.39
CA LEU A 101 2.29 9.94 12.02
C LEU A 101 3.59 9.16 11.90
N LYS A 102 3.53 7.97 11.33
CA LYS A 102 4.72 7.20 10.95
C LYS A 102 5.45 7.92 9.80
N ARG A 103 6.76 8.04 9.88
CA ARG A 103 7.59 8.58 8.79
C ARG A 103 7.80 7.51 7.72
N ALA A 104 6.69 7.03 7.16
CA ALA A 104 6.64 6.05 6.08
C ALA A 104 5.43 6.29 5.19
N ILE A 105 5.48 5.71 4.00
CA ILE A 105 4.39 5.66 3.04
C ILE A 105 4.07 4.20 2.71
N ALA A 106 2.79 3.84 2.74
CA ALA A 106 2.30 2.49 2.50
C ALA A 106 1.59 2.35 1.16
N GLY A 107 1.79 1.23 0.50
CA GLY A 107 1.10 0.91 -0.74
C GLY A 107 1.27 -0.55 -1.16
N HIS A 108 0.53 -0.91 -2.19
CA HIS A 108 0.41 -2.26 -2.70
C HIS A 108 1.18 -2.45 -4.00
N SER A 109 1.73 -3.63 -4.22
CA SER A 109 2.48 -3.97 -5.45
C SER A 109 1.58 -4.46 -6.59
N TYR A 110 0.28 -4.10 -6.59
CA TYR A 110 -0.62 -4.44 -7.69
C TYR A 110 -0.40 -3.54 -8.90
N TRP A 111 -0.78 -4.03 -10.09
CA TRP A 111 -0.65 -3.33 -11.40
C TRP A 111 0.74 -2.75 -11.68
N THR A 112 1.76 -3.39 -11.16
CA THR A 112 3.16 -2.99 -11.35
C THR A 112 3.94 -4.00 -12.17
N PHE A 113 3.24 -4.70 -13.07
CA PHE A 113 3.79 -5.66 -14.02
C PHE A 113 4.09 -4.98 -15.34
N GLY A 114 4.57 -5.75 -16.26
CA GLY A 114 5.01 -5.31 -17.56
C GLY A 114 6.41 -5.85 -17.83
N THR A 115 7.24 -5.04 -18.43
CA THR A 115 8.65 -5.41 -18.66
C THR A 115 9.47 -5.39 -17.36
N ASN A 116 10.67 -5.96 -17.40
CA ASN A 116 11.61 -5.84 -16.27
C ASN A 116 12.02 -4.37 -16.00
N ALA A 117 12.01 -3.54 -17.05
CA ALA A 117 12.25 -2.10 -16.89
C ALA A 117 11.11 -1.46 -16.11
N ASP A 118 9.85 -1.74 -16.45
CA ASP A 118 8.69 -1.20 -15.73
C ASP A 118 8.71 -1.58 -14.24
N LEU A 119 8.99 -2.86 -13.95
CA LEU A 119 9.11 -3.35 -12.57
C LEU A 119 10.14 -2.55 -11.77
N LYS A 120 11.29 -2.28 -12.38
CA LYS A 120 12.36 -1.48 -11.77
C LYS A 120 11.98 -0.01 -11.63
N ASP A 121 11.57 0.61 -12.73
CA ASP A 121 11.38 2.06 -12.82
C ASP A 121 10.24 2.55 -11.90
N ILE A 122 9.12 1.81 -11.82
CA ILE A 122 8.02 2.13 -10.92
C ILE A 122 8.50 2.17 -9.46
N ARG A 123 9.30 1.20 -9.05
CA ARG A 123 9.81 1.08 -7.69
C ARG A 123 10.87 2.12 -7.36
N GLN A 124 11.76 2.39 -8.30
CA GLN A 124 12.75 3.46 -8.14
C GLN A 124 12.09 4.83 -8.04
N ASN A 125 11.01 5.07 -8.80
CA ASN A 125 10.30 6.34 -8.77
C ASN A 125 9.60 6.56 -7.43
N VAL A 126 8.91 5.57 -6.88
CA VAL A 126 8.30 5.72 -5.55
C VAL A 126 9.35 5.93 -4.46
N TRP A 127 10.45 5.17 -4.50
CA TRP A 127 11.56 5.35 -3.56
C TRP A 127 12.20 6.74 -3.67
N ASN A 128 12.50 7.20 -4.89
CA ASN A 128 13.07 8.53 -5.09
C ASN A 128 12.15 9.62 -4.56
N LYS A 129 10.84 9.51 -4.80
CA LYS A 129 9.87 10.47 -4.28
C LYS A 129 9.75 10.43 -2.76
N ALA A 130 9.75 9.25 -2.15
CA ALA A 130 9.72 9.09 -0.69
C ALA A 130 10.94 9.72 -0.01
N LYS A 131 12.13 9.56 -0.60
CA LYS A 131 13.38 10.15 -0.11
C LYS A 131 13.36 11.68 -0.06
N GLU A 132 12.64 12.37 -0.95
CA GLU A 132 12.53 13.83 -0.93
C GLU A 132 11.93 14.32 0.40
N TYR A 133 11.18 13.47 1.09
CA TYR A 133 10.48 13.76 2.33
C TYR A 133 10.97 12.95 3.54
N ASP A 134 12.11 12.25 3.41
CA ASP A 134 12.67 11.39 4.45
C ASP A 134 11.67 10.33 4.95
N LEU A 135 11.09 9.58 4.01
CA LEU A 135 10.09 8.54 4.26
C LEU A 135 10.62 7.16 3.93
N ASP A 136 10.33 6.19 4.81
CA ASP A 136 10.39 4.78 4.46
C ASP A 136 9.26 4.41 3.49
N VAL A 137 9.44 3.34 2.71
CA VAL A 137 8.39 2.76 1.87
C VAL A 137 8.03 1.39 2.40
N TYR A 138 6.74 1.16 2.62
CA TYR A 138 6.18 -0.11 3.10
C TYR A 138 5.31 -0.74 2.03
N GLN A 139 5.65 -1.95 1.64
CA GLN A 139 4.77 -2.81 0.85
C GLN A 139 3.88 -3.58 1.83
N THR A 140 2.61 -3.26 1.85
CA THR A 140 1.68 -3.71 2.89
C THR A 140 0.69 -4.74 2.41
N GLU A 141 0.51 -4.88 1.10
CA GLU A 141 -0.36 -5.90 0.54
C GLU A 141 0.07 -6.34 -0.86
N TRP A 142 0.10 -7.63 -1.08
CA TRP A 142 0.12 -8.24 -2.40
C TRP A 142 -0.32 -9.71 -2.34
N SER A 143 -1.12 -10.12 -3.33
CA SER A 143 -1.38 -11.52 -3.65
C SER A 143 -1.40 -11.69 -5.17
N MET A 144 -1.29 -12.92 -5.64
CA MET A 144 -1.47 -13.20 -7.06
C MET A 144 -2.94 -13.06 -7.44
N LEU A 145 -3.26 -12.05 -8.23
CA LEU A 145 -4.59 -11.85 -8.81
C LEU A 145 -4.65 -12.43 -10.22
N ASP A 146 -5.79 -12.97 -10.61
CA ASP A 146 -5.97 -13.79 -11.81
C ASP A 146 -5.76 -13.08 -13.16
N LYS A 147 -5.68 -11.75 -13.18
CA LYS A 147 -5.57 -10.98 -14.43
C LYS A 147 -4.20 -10.35 -14.66
N GLU A 148 -3.31 -10.47 -13.70
CA GLU A 148 -2.14 -9.61 -13.65
C GLU A 148 -0.98 -9.99 -14.55
N PRO A 149 -0.58 -11.24 -14.66
CA PRO A 149 0.73 -11.51 -15.22
C PRO A 149 0.77 -11.74 -16.73
N SER A 150 -0.34 -11.69 -17.45
CA SER A 150 -0.38 -12.01 -18.89
C SER A 150 0.59 -11.19 -19.75
N THR A 151 1.03 -10.04 -19.24
CA THR A 151 2.01 -9.16 -19.88
C THR A 151 3.36 -9.13 -19.20
N SER A 152 3.53 -9.86 -18.09
CA SER A 152 4.77 -9.85 -17.33
C SER A 152 5.84 -10.72 -17.98
N ALA A 153 7.05 -10.18 -18.10
CA ALA A 153 8.19 -10.92 -18.61
C ALA A 153 8.47 -12.20 -17.78
N GLY A 154 8.40 -13.33 -18.44
CA GLY A 154 8.69 -14.64 -17.85
C GLY A 154 7.52 -15.30 -17.11
N PHE A 155 6.29 -14.77 -17.22
CA PHE A 155 5.09 -15.42 -16.70
C PHE A 155 4.30 -16.10 -17.82
N PRO A 156 3.61 -17.25 -17.59
CA PRO A 156 2.73 -17.87 -18.56
C PRO A 156 1.65 -16.93 -19.08
N SER A 157 1.10 -17.24 -20.27
CA SER A 157 0.12 -16.41 -20.97
C SER A 157 -1.21 -16.20 -20.22
N SER A 158 -1.49 -17.03 -19.22
CA SER A 158 -2.65 -16.90 -18.36
C SER A 158 -2.35 -17.47 -16.98
N TYR A 159 -3.10 -17.03 -16.00
CA TYR A 159 -3.06 -17.54 -14.64
C TYR A 159 -3.39 -19.04 -14.55
N ASP A 160 -4.39 -19.49 -15.30
CA ASP A 160 -4.77 -20.90 -15.33
C ASP A 160 -3.71 -21.81 -15.94
N ALA A 161 -2.86 -21.26 -16.80
CA ALA A 161 -1.72 -21.96 -17.39
C ALA A 161 -0.48 -21.99 -16.47
N ALA A 162 -0.46 -21.17 -15.43
CA ALA A 162 0.66 -21.08 -14.49
C ALA A 162 0.69 -22.29 -13.54
N SER A 163 1.87 -22.84 -13.34
CA SER A 163 2.12 -23.81 -12.27
C SER A 163 2.33 -23.08 -10.93
N TYR A 164 2.27 -23.81 -9.83
CA TYR A 164 2.66 -23.27 -8.51
C TYR A 164 4.10 -22.74 -8.48
N MET A 165 4.97 -23.35 -9.25
CA MET A 165 6.36 -22.91 -9.37
C MET A 165 6.44 -21.56 -10.10
N ASP A 166 5.68 -21.36 -11.17
CA ASP A 166 5.63 -20.07 -11.89
C ASP A 166 5.17 -18.94 -10.96
N ILE A 167 4.13 -19.20 -10.18
CA ILE A 167 3.59 -18.24 -9.21
C ILE A 167 4.61 -17.92 -8.11
N SER A 168 5.26 -18.94 -7.58
CA SER A 168 6.28 -18.78 -6.53
C SER A 168 7.48 -18.00 -7.03
N LEU A 169 7.95 -18.29 -8.24
CA LEU A 169 9.07 -17.56 -8.86
C LEU A 169 8.70 -16.11 -9.16
N TYR A 170 7.45 -15.87 -9.59
CA TYR A 170 6.98 -14.53 -9.83
C TYR A 170 6.87 -13.71 -8.53
N MET A 171 6.34 -14.30 -7.47
CA MET A 171 6.33 -13.68 -6.13
C MET A 171 7.74 -13.36 -5.65
N GLY A 172 8.67 -14.31 -5.79
CA GLY A 172 10.07 -14.09 -5.45
C GLY A 172 10.71 -12.94 -6.24
N LYS A 173 10.39 -12.83 -7.54
CA LYS A 173 10.82 -11.72 -8.40
C LYS A 173 10.25 -10.39 -7.93
N LEU A 174 8.96 -10.36 -7.56
CA LEU A 174 8.30 -9.15 -7.08
C LEU A 174 8.93 -8.68 -5.76
N ILE A 175 9.08 -9.59 -4.79
CA ILE A 175 9.77 -9.31 -3.52
C ILE A 175 11.18 -8.76 -3.77
N HIS A 176 11.94 -9.40 -4.67
CA HIS A 176 13.26 -8.92 -5.04
C HIS A 176 13.23 -7.48 -5.58
N CYS A 177 12.29 -7.18 -6.49
CA CYS A 177 12.17 -5.84 -7.05
C CYS A 177 11.76 -4.81 -5.99
N ASP A 178 10.81 -5.15 -5.13
CA ASP A 178 10.33 -4.27 -4.05
C ASP A 178 11.47 -3.93 -3.09
N LEU A 179 12.22 -4.94 -2.63
CA LEU A 179 13.32 -4.73 -1.68
C LEU A 179 14.54 -4.05 -2.33
N THR A 180 14.87 -4.41 -3.58
CA THR A 180 16.11 -3.94 -4.22
C THR A 180 15.96 -2.58 -4.88
N TYR A 181 14.88 -2.34 -5.62
CA TYR A 181 14.66 -1.11 -6.36
C TYR A 181 13.79 -0.10 -5.62
N GLY A 182 12.80 -0.61 -4.86
CA GLY A 182 11.92 0.20 -4.02
C GLY A 182 12.50 0.50 -2.64
N ASN A 183 13.57 -0.21 -2.25
CA ASN A 183 14.16 -0.14 -0.91
C ASN A 183 13.10 -0.21 0.20
N MET A 184 12.13 -1.11 0.02
CA MET A 184 10.99 -1.23 0.93
C MET A 184 11.43 -1.83 2.26
N ALA A 185 11.01 -1.18 3.34
CA ALA A 185 11.36 -1.57 4.71
C ALA A 185 10.43 -2.66 5.28
N SER A 186 9.31 -2.95 4.61
CA SER A 186 8.36 -3.99 4.99
C SER A 186 7.78 -4.64 3.74
N TRP A 187 7.39 -5.91 3.85
CA TRP A 187 6.69 -6.63 2.81
C TRP A 187 5.65 -7.58 3.41
N SER A 188 4.39 -7.44 3.01
CA SER A 188 3.27 -8.24 3.53
C SER A 188 2.51 -8.92 2.40
N TYR A 189 2.08 -10.15 2.67
CA TYR A 189 1.27 -10.97 1.77
C TYR A 189 -0.21 -10.90 2.13
N TRP A 190 -1.08 -10.78 1.16
CA TRP A 190 -2.52 -10.92 1.30
C TRP A 190 -2.95 -12.29 0.77
N THR A 191 -3.40 -13.22 1.56
CA THR A 191 -3.63 -13.20 3.01
C THR A 191 -3.39 -14.59 3.56
N SER A 192 -2.99 -14.71 4.83
CA SER A 192 -2.71 -16.01 5.45
C SER A 192 -3.96 -16.88 5.67
N PHE A 193 -5.12 -16.25 5.78
CA PHE A 193 -6.41 -16.92 6.00
C PHE A 193 -7.46 -16.34 5.06
N ALA A 194 -8.15 -17.20 4.32
CA ALA A 194 -9.25 -16.82 3.46
C ALA A 194 -10.35 -17.88 3.51
N GLN A 195 -11.56 -17.49 3.12
CA GLN A 195 -12.64 -18.45 2.94
C GLN A 195 -12.39 -19.28 1.69
N GLU A 196 -12.68 -20.58 1.71
CA GLU A 196 -12.51 -21.49 0.57
C GLU A 196 -13.19 -20.98 -0.70
N LYS A 197 -14.38 -20.36 -0.58
CA LYS A 197 -15.09 -19.75 -1.71
C LYS A 197 -14.34 -18.59 -2.39
N TRP A 198 -13.34 -18.00 -1.71
CA TRP A 198 -12.45 -17.00 -2.27
C TRP A 198 -11.20 -17.62 -2.85
N GLY A 199 -11.03 -18.94 -2.65
CA GLY A 199 -9.92 -19.71 -3.15
C GLY A 199 -9.90 -19.72 -4.65
N GLN A 200 -9.18 -18.80 -5.24
CA GLN A 200 -8.64 -19.02 -6.55
C GLN A 200 -7.50 -20.02 -6.39
N LYS A 201 -7.47 -20.93 -7.33
CA LYS A 201 -6.68 -22.15 -7.35
C LYS A 201 -5.24 -22.01 -6.86
N ASN A 202 -4.64 -20.88 -6.74
CA ASN A 202 -3.20 -20.72 -6.53
C ASN A 202 -2.85 -19.47 -5.71
N ARG A 203 -3.77 -18.96 -4.89
CA ARG A 203 -3.50 -17.80 -4.01
C ARG A 203 -2.69 -18.14 -2.77
N PHE A 204 -2.59 -19.44 -2.44
CA PHE A 204 -2.00 -19.93 -1.21
C PHE A 204 -0.93 -20.98 -1.48
#